data_1c9400885b8c848f91a1a8dff0b1c1fe
#
_entry.id   1c9400885b8c848f91a1a8dff0b1c1fe
#
_cell.length_a   1.000
_cell.length_b   1.000
_cell.length_c   1.000
_cell.angle_alpha   90.00
_cell.angle_beta   90.00
_cell.angle_gamma   90.00
#
_symmetry.space_group_name_H-M   'P 1'
#
loop_
_entity.id
_entity.type
_entity.pdbx_description
1 polymer ?
#
loop_
_entity_poly.entity_id
_entity_poly.type
_entity_poly.pdbx_seq_one_letter_code
_entity_poly.pdbx_strand_id
1 'polypeptide(L)'
;MYKTTNFHICVWLQMNGMLLKEVDWTNKRRATFIFEDFDDRDTLVSDFFKQEQIQSYISTSQETKARMYADNPPVEYERTK
;
A
#
# COMPACT_ATOMS: atom_id res chain seq x y z
N MET A 1 -1.70 -15.89 -10.16
CA MET A 1 -1.27 -15.13 -8.99
C MET A 1 -1.86 -13.74 -9.01
N TYR A 2 -2.06 -13.17 -7.86
CA TYR A 2 -2.61 -11.83 -7.76
C TYR A 2 -1.49 -10.81 -7.63
N LYS A 3 -1.55 -9.72 -8.37
CA LYS A 3 -0.53 -8.70 -8.34
C LYS A 3 -1.17 -7.35 -8.06
N THR A 4 -0.53 -6.54 -7.25
CA THR A 4 -1.00 -5.19 -6.98
C THR A 4 0.18 -4.26 -6.75
N THR A 5 0.03 -3.01 -7.14
CA THR A 5 1.04 -2.01 -6.83
C THR A 5 0.62 -1.14 -5.65
N ASN A 6 -0.54 -1.40 -5.08
CA ASN A 6 -1.05 -0.61 -3.97
C ASN A 6 -0.50 -1.16 -2.65
N PHE A 7 0.35 -0.38 -2.00
CA PHE A 7 0.98 -0.80 -0.76
C PHE A 7 -0.05 -1.11 0.32
N HIS A 8 -1.11 -0.32 0.40
CA HIS A 8 -2.10 -0.51 1.46
C HIS A 8 -2.91 -1.78 1.25
N ILE A 9 -3.20 -2.12 0.00
CA ILE A 9 -3.85 -3.40 -0.29
C ILE A 9 -2.90 -4.53 0.06
N CYS A 10 -1.62 -4.38 -0.21
CA CYS A 10 -0.63 -5.38 0.14
C CYS A 10 -0.66 -5.68 1.64
N VAL A 11 -0.66 -4.63 2.46
CA VAL A 11 -0.70 -4.80 3.91
C VAL A 11 -2.02 -5.47 4.33
N TRP A 12 -3.13 -5.01 3.78
CA TRP A 12 -4.45 -5.55 4.10
C TRP A 12 -4.53 -7.04 3.81
N LEU A 13 -4.02 -7.45 2.66
CA LEU A 13 -4.09 -8.85 2.28
C LEU A 13 -3.23 -9.71 3.20
N GLN A 14 -2.07 -9.22 3.60
CA GLN A 14 -1.23 -9.96 4.53
C GLN A 14 -1.89 -10.07 5.89
N MET A 15 -2.56 -9.04 6.34
CA MET A 15 -3.28 -9.08 7.60
C MET A 15 -4.40 -10.11 7.58
N ASN A 16 -4.90 -10.42 6.41
CA ASN A 16 -5.98 -11.39 6.26
C ASN A 16 -5.47 -12.77 5.80
N GLY A 17 -4.19 -13.01 5.95
CA GLY A 17 -3.64 -14.36 5.78
C GLY A 17 -3.10 -14.69 4.42
N MET A 18 -3.09 -13.75 3.48
CA MET A 18 -2.50 -14.05 2.18
C MET A 18 -0.98 -13.98 2.27
N LEU A 19 -0.33 -14.87 1.54
CA LEU A 19 1.11 -14.90 1.54
C LEU A 19 1.69 -14.06 0.42
N LEU A 20 2.54 -13.11 0.79
CA LEU A 20 3.27 -12.31 -0.18
C LEU A 20 4.43 -13.16 -0.69
N LYS A 21 4.41 -13.46 -1.97
CA LYS A 21 5.43 -14.32 -2.54
C LYS A 21 6.65 -13.57 -3.02
N GLU A 22 6.43 -12.38 -3.57
CA GLU A 22 7.53 -11.68 -4.20
C GLU A 22 7.22 -10.21 -4.31
N VAL A 23 8.26 -9.38 -4.26
CA VAL A 23 8.13 -7.96 -4.55
C VAL A 23 8.95 -7.70 -5.81
N ASP A 24 8.29 -7.29 -6.86
CA ASP A 24 8.91 -7.09 -8.16
C ASP A 24 9.26 -5.63 -8.37
N TRP A 25 10.52 -5.33 -8.54
CA TRP A 25 11.01 -3.97 -8.73
C TRP A 25 11.43 -3.67 -10.18
N THR A 26 10.84 -4.39 -11.13
CA THR A 26 11.12 -4.12 -12.54
C THR A 26 10.88 -2.64 -12.84
N ASN A 27 9.81 -2.08 -12.30
CA ASN A 27 9.60 -0.65 -12.36
C ASN A 27 10.23 -0.05 -11.12
N LYS A 28 11.30 0.74 -11.30
CA LYS A 28 12.04 1.27 -10.17
C LYS A 28 11.28 2.26 -9.33
N ARG A 29 10.20 2.81 -9.85
CA ARG A 29 9.42 3.79 -9.12
C ARG A 29 8.29 3.17 -8.34
N ARG A 30 7.94 1.91 -8.63
CA ARG A 30 6.77 1.32 -8.03
C ARG A 30 6.96 -0.17 -7.94
N ALA A 31 6.91 -0.69 -6.74
CA ALA A 31 6.99 -2.12 -6.53
C ALA A 31 5.67 -2.78 -6.90
N THR A 32 5.74 -3.97 -7.45
CA THR A 32 4.57 -4.80 -7.66
C THR A 32 4.62 -5.93 -6.64
N PHE A 33 3.55 -6.07 -5.86
CA PHE A 33 3.48 -7.09 -4.82
C PHE A 33 2.74 -8.29 -5.38
N ILE A 34 3.35 -9.46 -5.32
CA ILE A 34 2.82 -10.67 -5.94
C ILE A 34 2.43 -11.66 -4.85
N PHE A 35 1.16 -12.05 -4.87
CA PHE A 35 0.62 -12.95 -3.86
C PHE A 35 0.18 -14.26 -4.48
N GLU A 36 0.22 -15.30 -3.67
CA GLU A 36 -0.39 -16.56 -4.06
C GLU A 36 -1.89 -16.36 -3.97
N ASP A 37 -2.59 -16.53 -5.08
CA ASP A 37 -4.02 -16.23 -5.15
C ASP A 37 -4.85 -17.30 -4.46
N PHE A 38 -6.06 -16.93 -4.08
CA PHE A 38 -6.99 -17.90 -3.52
C PHE A 38 -8.43 -17.39 -3.75
N ASP A 39 -9.40 -18.25 -3.49
CA ASP A 39 -10.76 -17.99 -3.93
C ASP A 39 -11.38 -16.73 -3.34
N ASP A 40 -11.04 -16.40 -2.10
CA ASP A 40 -11.64 -15.25 -1.45
C ASP A 40 -10.94 -13.93 -1.71
N ARG A 41 -9.94 -13.93 -2.58
CA ARG A 41 -9.17 -12.72 -2.83
C ARG A 41 -10.04 -11.54 -3.29
N ASP A 42 -10.97 -11.80 -4.20
CA ASP A 42 -11.84 -10.73 -4.69
C ASP A 42 -12.65 -10.14 -3.55
N THR A 43 -13.14 -10.97 -2.65
CA THR A 43 -13.91 -10.52 -1.50
C THR A 43 -13.03 -9.67 -0.58
N LEU A 44 -11.80 -10.10 -0.34
CA LEU A 44 -10.91 -9.35 0.52
C LEU A 44 -10.58 -7.97 -0.06
N VAL A 45 -10.31 -7.91 -1.35
CA VAL A 45 -10.00 -6.62 -1.99
C VAL A 45 -11.24 -5.72 -1.96
N SER A 46 -12.40 -6.28 -2.22
CA SER A 46 -13.63 -5.52 -2.17
C SER A 46 -13.88 -4.99 -0.77
N ASP A 47 -13.63 -5.80 0.25
CA ASP A 47 -13.80 -5.39 1.63
C ASP A 47 -12.86 -4.25 2.00
N PHE A 48 -11.64 -4.27 1.47
CA PHE A 48 -10.71 -3.18 1.72
C PHE A 48 -11.32 -1.84 1.32
N PHE A 49 -11.93 -1.77 0.14
CA PHE A 49 -12.51 -0.53 -0.32
C PHE A 49 -13.79 -0.15 0.40
N LYS A 50 -14.39 -1.09 1.13
CA LYS A 50 -15.58 -0.80 1.93
C LYS A 50 -15.25 -0.33 3.34
N GLN A 51 -13.98 -0.40 3.76
CA GLN A 51 -13.59 -0.01 5.12
C GLN A 51 -13.41 1.49 5.17
N GLU A 52 -14.47 2.20 5.55
CA GLU A 52 -14.45 3.66 5.54
C GLU A 52 -13.34 4.23 6.40
N GLN A 53 -13.10 3.65 7.57
CA GLN A 53 -12.06 4.17 8.43
C GLN A 53 -10.69 4.02 7.82
N ILE A 54 -10.44 2.90 7.14
CA ILE A 54 -9.17 2.68 6.48
C ILE A 54 -8.99 3.66 5.35
N GLN A 55 -10.01 3.86 4.54
CA GLN A 55 -9.93 4.78 3.41
C GLN A 55 -9.72 6.22 3.89
N SER A 56 -10.40 6.62 4.95
CA SER A 56 -10.21 7.94 5.53
C SER A 56 -8.81 8.11 6.07
N TYR A 57 -8.28 7.09 6.73
CA TYR A 57 -6.92 7.15 7.26
C TYR A 57 -5.92 7.34 6.12
N ILE A 58 -6.07 6.61 5.03
CA ILE A 58 -5.18 6.71 3.89
C ILE A 58 -5.25 8.09 3.26
N SER A 59 -6.44 8.59 3.03
CA SER A 59 -6.63 9.91 2.46
C SER A 59 -6.01 11.00 3.32
N THR A 60 -6.30 10.97 4.62
CA THR A 60 -5.79 11.96 5.54
C THR A 60 -4.28 11.87 5.64
N SER A 61 -3.75 10.64 5.63
CA SER A 61 -2.32 10.43 5.68
C SER A 61 -1.63 11.06 4.48
N GLN A 62 -2.19 10.91 3.29
CA GLN A 62 -1.62 11.48 2.08
C GLN A 62 -1.69 13.01 2.10
N GLU A 63 -2.79 13.57 2.58
CA GLU A 63 -2.91 15.01 2.70
C GLU A 63 -1.91 15.56 3.68
N THR A 64 -1.70 14.87 4.78
CA THR A 64 -0.75 15.30 5.79
C THR A 64 0.66 15.28 5.24
N LYS A 65 1.01 14.24 4.49
CA LYS A 65 2.33 14.18 3.87
C LYS A 65 2.53 15.32 2.89
N ALA A 66 1.54 15.60 2.07
CA ALA A 66 1.65 16.67 1.10
C ALA A 66 1.88 18.01 1.79
N ARG A 67 1.19 18.23 2.90
CA ARG A 67 1.36 19.46 3.64
C ARG A 67 2.73 19.55 4.28
N MET A 68 3.21 18.45 4.84
CA MET A 68 4.54 18.41 5.42
C MET A 68 5.60 18.75 4.39
N TYR A 69 5.49 18.19 3.21
CA TYR A 69 6.49 18.40 2.18
C TYR A 69 6.43 19.82 1.61
N ALA A 70 5.26 20.43 1.62
CA ALA A 70 5.14 21.81 1.18
C ALA A 70 5.83 22.76 2.16
N ASP A 71 5.68 22.48 3.46
CA ASP A 71 6.28 23.35 4.48
C ASP A 71 7.74 23.01 4.75
N ASN A 72 8.08 21.73 4.64
CA ASN A 72 9.39 21.24 5.00
C ASN A 72 9.81 20.17 4.04
N PRO A 73 10.40 20.51 2.92
CA PRO A 73 10.81 19.51 1.95
C PRO A 73 11.74 18.49 2.57
N PRO A 74 11.58 17.23 2.23
CA PRO A 74 12.30 16.16 2.90
C PRO A 74 13.73 15.95 2.45
N VAL A 75 14.27 16.86 1.73
CA VAL A 75 15.54 16.68 1.11
C VAL A 75 16.60 16.29 2.06
N GLU A 76 16.68 17.00 3.14
CA GLU A 76 17.70 16.72 3.99
C GLU A 76 17.48 15.62 4.84
N TYR A 77 16.27 15.45 5.26
CA TYR A 77 16.18 14.57 6.30
C TYR A 77 16.15 13.17 5.88
N GLU A 78 15.97 12.93 4.63
CA GLU A 78 15.91 11.63 4.33
C GLU A 78 17.09 10.91 4.63
N ARG A 79 18.13 11.49 4.70
CA ARG A 79 19.21 10.74 4.95
C ARG A 79 19.31 10.37 6.29
N THR A 80 18.61 10.89 7.02
CA THR A 80 18.80 10.51 8.27
C THR A 80 18.28 9.24 8.60
N LYS A 81 18.13 8.87 8.32
CA LYS A 81 17.81 7.89 8.78
C LYS A 81 17.91 7.19 8.57
#